data_41b2572626b8422cd2980cea70300ff1
#
_entry.id   41b2572626b8422cd2980cea70300ff1
#
_cell.length_a   1.000
_cell.length_b   1.000
_cell.length_c   1.000
_cell.angle_alpha   90.00
_cell.angle_beta   90.00
_cell.angle_gamma   90.00
#
_symmetry.space_group_name_H-M   'P 1'
#
loop_
_entity.id
_entity.type
_entity.pdbx_description
1 polymer ?
#
loop_
_entity_poly.entity_id
_entity_poly.type
_entity_poly.pdbx_seq_one_letter_code
_entity_poly.pdbx_strand_id
1 'polypeptide(L)'
;MWESCIFASTKKLDNVCLIIDANDSVGAMVEMGDFAEKLKAFGFDVFDVNGHDMSALEKVFTTVRKMDNGKPKAVIAHTVRGYGSKTMTDHDIWFHKAPNAEELEVLTKEVDEF
;
A
#
# COMPACT_ATOMS: atom_id res chain seq x y z
N MET A 1 -1.49 -2.77 15.02
CA MET A 1 -0.37 -2.49 14.08
C MET A 1 0.85 -1.91 14.80
N TRP A 2 0.74 -0.80 15.54
CA TRP A 2 1.89 -0.12 16.15
C TRP A 2 2.64 -0.97 17.17
N GLU A 3 1.92 -1.73 17.99
CA GLU A 3 2.49 -2.68 18.95
C GLU A 3 3.31 -3.77 18.24
N SER A 4 2.83 -4.24 17.08
CA SER A 4 3.56 -5.20 16.26
C SER A 4 4.85 -4.60 15.70
N CYS A 5 4.83 -3.31 15.33
CA CYS A 5 6.04 -2.60 14.89
C CYS A 5 7.09 -2.50 15.99
N ILE A 6 6.67 -2.13 17.21
CA ILE A 6 7.56 -2.08 18.39
C ILE A 6 8.18 -3.45 18.64
N PHE A 7 7.35 -4.50 18.61
CA PHE A 7 7.81 -5.87 18.84
C PHE A 7 8.82 -6.33 17.78
N ALA A 8 8.48 -6.14 16.49
CA ALA A 8 9.34 -6.54 15.38
C ALA A 8 10.72 -5.87 15.45
N SER A 9 10.75 -4.58 15.74
CA SER A 9 11.98 -3.82 15.89
C SER A 9 12.78 -4.27 17.12
N THR A 10 12.14 -4.43 18.29
CA THR A 10 12.77 -4.89 19.52
C THR A 10 13.40 -6.27 19.37
N LYS A 11 12.72 -7.17 18.64
CA LYS A 11 13.18 -8.54 18.37
C LYS A 11 14.11 -8.64 17.16
N LYS A 12 14.39 -7.53 16.48
CA LYS A 12 15.23 -7.47 15.28
C LYS A 12 14.79 -8.46 14.20
N LEU A 13 13.48 -8.50 13.94
CA LEU A 13 12.88 -9.42 12.97
C LEU A 13 13.12 -8.90 11.55
N ASP A 14 14.30 -9.13 11.01
CA ASP A 14 14.74 -8.66 9.69
C ASP A 14 14.08 -9.42 8.52
N ASN A 15 13.43 -10.54 8.81
CA ASN A 15 12.59 -11.28 7.86
C ASN A 15 11.14 -10.79 7.78
N VAL A 16 10.77 -9.75 8.54
CA VAL A 16 9.44 -9.12 8.49
C VAL A 16 9.47 -7.97 7.48
N CYS A 17 8.53 -7.99 6.54
CA CYS A 17 8.24 -6.87 5.64
C CYS A 17 6.77 -6.47 5.80
N LEU A 18 6.54 -5.28 6.35
CA LEU A 18 5.24 -4.65 6.42
C LEU A 18 4.94 -3.96 5.09
N ILE A 19 3.80 -4.25 4.47
CA ILE A 19 3.34 -3.55 3.28
C ILE A 19 2.14 -2.69 3.67
N ILE A 20 2.22 -1.40 3.37
CA ILE A 20 1.12 -0.44 3.53
C ILE A 20 0.59 -0.09 2.15
N ASP A 21 -0.67 -0.39 1.91
CA ASP A 21 -1.45 0.13 0.79
C ASP A 21 -1.93 1.56 1.15
N ALA A 22 -1.16 2.56 0.70
CA ALA A 22 -1.42 3.97 0.98
C ALA A 22 -2.36 4.55 -0.10
N ASN A 23 -3.63 4.17 -0.02
CA ASN A 23 -4.68 4.51 -1.00
C ASN A 23 -5.57 5.68 -0.58
N ASP A 24 -5.18 6.45 0.43
CA ASP A 24 -5.86 7.61 1.00
C ASP A 24 -7.29 7.36 1.55
N SER A 25 -7.75 6.11 1.54
CA SER A 25 -9.11 5.76 2.00
C SER A 25 -9.37 6.13 3.46
N VAL A 26 -8.36 6.07 4.32
CA VAL A 26 -8.48 6.44 5.75
C VAL A 26 -8.32 7.94 5.96
N GLY A 27 -7.61 8.63 5.05
CA GLY A 27 -7.31 10.06 5.14
C GLY A 27 -8.56 10.95 5.22
N ALA A 28 -9.66 10.51 4.61
CA ALA A 28 -10.94 11.20 4.69
C ALA A 28 -11.58 11.17 6.11
N MET A 29 -11.18 10.22 6.96
CA MET A 29 -11.75 10.04 8.31
C MET A 29 -10.78 10.41 9.43
N VAL A 30 -9.50 10.11 9.23
CA VAL A 30 -8.44 10.32 10.24
C VAL A 30 -7.17 10.78 9.56
N GLU A 31 -6.62 11.89 10.02
CA GLU A 31 -5.31 12.35 9.57
C GLU A 31 -4.21 11.40 10.08
N MET A 32 -3.73 10.55 9.20
CA MET A 32 -2.72 9.53 9.53
C MET A 32 -1.30 10.09 9.58
N GLY A 33 -1.06 11.29 9.04
CA GLY A 33 0.26 11.89 8.93
C GLY A 33 1.23 11.02 8.12
N ASP A 34 2.51 11.28 8.26
CA ASP A 34 3.55 10.59 7.50
C ASP A 34 3.83 9.18 8.06
N PHE A 35 3.47 8.15 7.30
CA PHE A 35 3.74 6.76 7.66
C PHE A 35 5.23 6.43 7.64
N ALA A 36 6.00 7.02 6.73
CA ALA A 36 7.42 6.75 6.61
C ALA A 36 8.16 7.22 7.86
N GLU A 37 7.88 8.44 8.31
CA GLU A 37 8.49 8.98 9.53
C GLU A 37 8.11 8.17 10.77
N LYS A 38 6.85 7.76 10.89
CA LYS A 38 6.39 6.91 12.00
C LYS A 38 7.10 5.57 12.03
N LEU A 39 7.20 4.89 10.89
CA LEU A 39 7.85 3.58 10.80
C LEU A 39 9.36 3.67 11.01
N LYS A 40 10.01 4.72 10.51
CA LYS A 40 11.42 5.01 10.83
C LYS A 40 11.64 5.20 12.33
N ALA A 41 10.73 5.94 13.00
CA ALA A 41 10.78 6.14 14.45
C ALA A 41 10.62 4.81 15.22
N PHE A 42 9.90 3.83 14.68
CA PHE A 42 9.82 2.47 15.22
C PHE A 42 11.04 1.60 14.86
N GLY A 43 12.01 2.11 14.09
CA GLY A 43 13.23 1.39 13.75
C GLY A 43 13.16 0.53 12.48
N PHE A 44 12.18 0.75 11.62
CA PHE A 44 12.08 0.09 10.32
C PHE A 44 13.00 0.74 9.28
N ASP A 45 13.50 -0.06 8.34
CA ASP A 45 13.94 0.45 7.05
C ASP A 45 12.72 0.63 6.16
N VAL A 46 12.52 1.85 5.64
CA VAL A 46 11.29 2.24 4.96
C VAL A 46 11.56 2.56 3.50
N PHE A 47 10.72 2.04 2.63
CA PHE A 47 10.72 2.25 1.18
C PHE A 47 9.38 2.82 0.74
N ASP A 48 9.43 3.95 0.07
CA ASP A 48 8.28 4.61 -0.55
C ASP A 48 8.26 4.31 -2.04
N VAL A 49 7.12 3.87 -2.59
CA VAL A 49 7.03 3.45 -3.98
C VAL A 49 5.65 3.74 -4.58
N ASN A 50 5.61 4.03 -5.88
CA ASN A 50 4.36 4.02 -6.62
C ASN A 50 3.84 2.57 -6.71
N GLY A 51 2.70 2.30 -6.07
CA GLY A 51 2.09 0.97 -6.00
C GLY A 51 1.53 0.45 -7.32
N HIS A 52 1.47 1.29 -8.37
CA HIS A 52 1.06 0.90 -9.72
C HIS A 52 2.25 0.72 -10.67
N ASP A 53 3.49 0.98 -10.23
CA ASP A 53 4.70 0.72 -11.02
C ASP A 53 5.29 -0.64 -10.66
N MET A 54 5.01 -1.65 -11.49
CA MET A 54 5.49 -3.02 -11.29
C MET A 54 7.02 -3.10 -11.27
N SER A 55 7.71 -2.31 -12.09
CA SER A 55 9.17 -2.30 -12.12
C SER A 55 9.77 -1.70 -10.85
N ALA A 56 9.16 -0.65 -10.31
CA ALA A 56 9.57 -0.06 -9.04
C ALA A 56 9.32 -1.02 -7.87
N LEU A 57 8.16 -1.69 -7.84
CA LEU A 57 7.84 -2.72 -6.85
C LEU A 57 8.85 -3.89 -6.89
N GLU A 58 9.16 -4.41 -8.06
CA GLU A 58 10.14 -5.49 -8.22
C GLU A 58 11.51 -5.10 -7.67
N LYS A 59 11.99 -3.89 -7.98
CA LYS A 59 13.26 -3.37 -7.47
C LYS A 59 13.26 -3.27 -5.95
N VAL A 60 12.18 -2.72 -5.37
CA VAL A 60 12.04 -2.56 -3.92
C VAL A 60 12.03 -3.93 -3.24
N PHE A 61 11.19 -4.87 -3.68
CA PHE A 61 11.11 -6.20 -3.06
C PHE A 61 12.39 -7.01 -3.26
N THR A 62 13.08 -6.86 -4.40
CA THR A 62 14.39 -7.48 -4.61
C THR A 62 15.43 -6.92 -3.64
N THR A 63 15.40 -5.63 -3.35
CA THR A 63 16.28 -4.98 -2.37
C THR A 63 15.96 -5.46 -0.97
N VAL A 64 14.71 -5.36 -0.55
CA VAL A 64 14.23 -5.79 0.77
C VAL A 64 14.61 -7.24 1.08
N ARG A 65 14.46 -8.14 0.10
CA ARG A 65 14.75 -9.57 0.26
C ARG A 65 16.24 -9.87 0.51
N LYS A 66 17.13 -8.98 0.08
CA LYS A 66 18.58 -9.14 0.24
C LYS A 66 19.12 -8.49 1.52
N MET A 67 18.29 -7.72 2.22
CA MET A 67 18.72 -7.00 3.42
C MET A 67 18.71 -7.93 4.63
N ASP A 68 19.87 -8.04 5.25
CA ASP A 68 20.13 -8.78 6.50
C ASP A 68 20.88 -7.85 7.46
N ASN A 69 20.14 -6.98 8.13
CA ASN A 69 20.70 -5.91 8.97
C ASN A 69 20.05 -5.81 10.36
N GLY A 70 19.27 -6.82 10.72
CA GLY A 70 18.59 -6.87 12.01
C GLY A 70 17.46 -5.85 12.18
N LYS A 71 16.93 -5.28 11.07
CA LYS A 71 15.81 -4.36 11.10
C LYS A 71 14.64 -4.90 10.30
N PRO A 72 13.41 -4.78 10.79
CA PRO A 72 12.22 -5.03 9.97
C PRO A 72 12.13 -3.99 8.85
N LYS A 73 11.49 -4.35 7.76
CA LYS A 73 11.32 -3.51 6.58
C LYS A 73 9.86 -3.09 6.42
N ALA A 74 9.64 -1.94 5.83
CA ALA A 74 8.32 -1.48 5.44
C ALA A 74 8.34 -0.93 4.02
N VAL A 75 7.34 -1.31 3.24
CA VAL A 75 7.09 -0.78 1.90
C VAL A 75 5.77 -0.02 1.95
N ILE A 76 5.81 1.27 1.65
CA ILE A 76 4.64 2.13 1.52
C ILE A 76 4.36 2.22 0.03
N ALA A 77 3.31 1.53 -0.42
CA ALA A 77 2.88 1.53 -1.80
C ALA A 77 1.77 2.57 -1.96
N HIS A 78 2.09 3.68 -2.63
CA HIS A 78 1.10 4.70 -2.98
C HIS A 78 0.25 4.20 -4.13
N THR A 79 -1.02 3.99 -3.86
CA THR A 79 -2.00 3.48 -4.81
C THR A 79 -3.18 4.42 -4.95
N VAL A 80 -3.93 4.24 -6.01
CA VAL A 80 -5.21 4.90 -6.24
C VAL A 80 -6.29 3.84 -6.23
N ARG A 81 -7.28 4.01 -5.35
CA ARG A 81 -8.40 3.07 -5.29
C ARG A 81 -9.19 3.10 -6.60
N GLY A 82 -9.53 1.91 -7.13
CA GLY A 82 -10.24 1.79 -8.40
C GLY A 82 -9.36 2.06 -9.64
N TYR A 83 -8.04 2.08 -9.47
CA TYR A 83 -7.10 2.26 -10.58
C TYR A 83 -7.40 1.30 -11.73
N GLY A 84 -7.42 1.82 -12.95
CA GLY A 84 -7.82 1.08 -14.16
C GLY A 84 -9.27 1.33 -14.60
N SER A 85 -10.09 1.94 -13.75
CA SER A 85 -11.46 2.32 -14.10
C SER A 85 -11.71 3.79 -13.76
N LYS A 86 -12.14 4.57 -14.73
CA LYS A 86 -12.52 5.98 -14.53
C LYS A 86 -13.75 6.12 -13.63
N THR A 87 -14.65 5.14 -13.72
CA THR A 87 -15.89 5.11 -12.93
C THR A 87 -15.64 4.80 -11.47
N MET A 88 -14.59 3.99 -11.15
CA MET A 88 -14.30 3.59 -9.80
C MET A 88 -13.23 4.46 -9.13
N THR A 89 -12.35 5.08 -9.91
CA THR A 89 -11.20 5.83 -9.38
C THR A 89 -11.66 6.96 -8.46
N ASP A 90 -11.14 6.96 -7.23
CA ASP A 90 -11.38 7.96 -6.18
C ASP A 90 -12.85 8.15 -5.76
N HIS A 91 -13.72 7.21 -6.08
CA HIS A 91 -15.12 7.26 -5.67
C HIS A 91 -15.39 6.34 -4.48
N ASP A 92 -15.67 6.94 -3.32
CA ASP A 92 -15.94 6.22 -2.06
C ASP A 92 -17.15 5.28 -2.12
N ILE A 93 -18.10 5.57 -3.01
CA ILE A 93 -19.31 4.77 -3.19
C ILE A 93 -19.03 3.29 -3.49
N TRP A 94 -17.86 2.98 -4.07
CA TRP A 94 -17.47 1.61 -4.45
C TRP A 94 -16.85 0.80 -3.32
N PHE A 95 -16.61 1.39 -2.15
CA PHE A 95 -15.93 0.71 -1.04
C PHE A 95 -16.69 -0.52 -0.51
N HIS A 96 -18.03 -0.48 -0.51
CA HIS A 96 -18.90 -1.57 -0.07
C HIS A 96 -19.98 -1.94 -1.09
N LYS A 97 -19.79 -1.59 -2.35
CA LYS A 97 -20.76 -1.79 -3.41
C LYS A 97 -20.27 -2.82 -4.42
N ALA A 98 -21.10 -3.80 -4.75
CA ALA A 98 -20.93 -4.60 -5.95
C ALA A 98 -21.63 -3.91 -7.12
N PRO A 99 -21.07 -3.94 -8.35
CA PRO A 99 -21.71 -3.38 -9.52
C PRO A 99 -23.01 -4.15 -9.89
N ASN A 100 -24.01 -3.44 -10.35
CA ASN A 100 -25.15 -4.06 -11.04
C ASN A 100 -24.76 -4.46 -12.48
N ALA A 101 -25.67 -5.06 -13.25
CA ALA A 101 -25.36 -5.56 -14.59
C ALA A 101 -24.92 -4.45 -15.57
N GLU A 102 -25.57 -3.30 -15.53
CA GLU A 102 -25.23 -2.16 -16.40
C GLU A 102 -23.87 -1.55 -16.02
N GLU A 103 -23.63 -1.37 -14.73
CA GLU A 103 -22.37 -0.88 -14.20
C GLU A 103 -21.22 -1.84 -14.52
N LEU A 104 -21.47 -3.16 -14.43
CA LEU A 104 -20.47 -4.18 -14.76
C LEU A 104 -20.03 -4.12 -16.22
N GLU A 105 -20.97 -3.89 -17.15
CA GLU A 105 -20.64 -3.72 -18.57
C GLU A 105 -19.71 -2.52 -18.80
N VAL A 106 -19.99 -1.39 -18.13
CA VAL A 106 -19.16 -0.19 -18.23
C VAL A 106 -17.77 -0.46 -17.65
N LEU A 107 -17.69 -1.01 -16.43
CA LEU A 107 -16.44 -1.31 -15.75
C LEU A 107 -15.57 -2.29 -16.55
N THR A 108 -16.19 -3.32 -17.14
CA THR A 108 -15.45 -4.30 -17.94
C THR A 108 -14.81 -3.63 -19.16
N LYS A 109 -15.55 -2.77 -19.86
CA LYS A 109 -15.00 -2.01 -21.00
C LYS A 109 -13.84 -1.11 -20.60
N GLU A 110 -13.97 -0.40 -19.47
CA GLU A 110 -12.90 0.47 -18.97
C GLU A 110 -11.61 -0.31 -18.65
N VAL A 111 -11.74 -1.50 -18.08
CA VAL A 111 -10.59 -2.35 -17.76
C VAL A 111 -9.97 -2.96 -19.02
N ASP A 112 -10.78 -3.33 -20.01
CA ASP A 112 -10.28 -3.88 -21.28
C ASP A 112 -9.55 -2.82 -22.14
N GLU A 113 -9.87 -1.54 -21.94
CA GLU A 113 -9.24 -0.40 -22.63
C GLU A 113 -8.03 0.18 -21.89
N PHE A 114 -7.76 -0.28 -20.65
CA PHE A 114 -6.68 0.19 -19.79
C PHE A 114 -5.34 -0.49 -20.13
#